data_b5a2cbad26f524d4ea798eaffd8addd9
#
_entry.id   b5a2cbad26f524d4ea798eaffd8addd9
#
_cell.length_a   1.000
_cell.length_b   1.000
_cell.length_c   1.000
_cell.angle_alpha   90.00
_cell.angle_beta   90.00
_cell.angle_gamma   90.00
#
_symmetry.space_group_name_H-M   'P 1'
#
loop_
_entity.id
_entity.type
_entity.pdbx_description
1 polymer ?
#
loop_
_entity_poly.entity_id
_entity_poly.type
_entity_poly.pdbx_seq_one_letter_code
_entity_poly.pdbx_strand_id
1 'polypeptide(L)'
;MSINLDKILAELDSISELDKNNQVMLQTVQGCTDPLYGTGSLLQDHNGTMEERVSLVKEIEKEFVVPMFRGLVYTNSILKDLGMYRSRVMIMKPKQCYSYHVDPTPRIHIPLITNPDCFCVIED
;
A
#
# COMPACT_ATOMS: atom_id res chain seq x y z
N MET A 1 -0.52 -20.62 3.68
CA MET A 1 0.13 -20.05 2.49
C MET A 1 1.54 -19.62 2.84
N SER A 2 2.50 -19.97 2.02
CA SER A 2 3.89 -19.54 2.17
C SER A 2 4.20 -18.47 1.11
N ILE A 3 4.70 -17.31 1.55
CA ILE A 3 5.02 -16.18 0.67
C ILE A 3 6.55 -16.16 0.46
N ASN A 4 6.98 -16.15 -0.80
CA ASN A 4 8.37 -16.02 -1.15
C ASN A 4 8.76 -14.55 -1.26
N LEU A 5 9.34 -13.99 -0.18
CA LEU A 5 9.71 -12.58 -0.12
C LEU A 5 10.81 -12.22 -1.13
N ASP A 6 11.73 -13.14 -1.43
CA ASP A 6 12.79 -12.89 -2.40
C ASP A 6 12.23 -12.68 -3.81
N LYS A 7 11.19 -13.42 -4.18
CA LYS A 7 10.51 -13.22 -5.47
C LYS A 7 9.84 -11.85 -5.54
N ILE A 8 9.18 -11.45 -4.45
CA ILE A 8 8.55 -10.12 -4.40
C ILE A 8 9.61 -9.03 -4.54
N LEU A 9 10.70 -9.11 -3.78
CA LEU A 9 11.79 -8.14 -3.85
C LEU A 9 12.39 -8.06 -5.26
N ALA A 10 12.63 -9.20 -5.90
CA ALA A 10 13.17 -9.23 -7.26
C ALA A 10 12.24 -8.53 -8.26
N GLU A 11 10.93 -8.74 -8.13
CA GLU A 11 9.95 -8.06 -8.98
C GLU A 11 9.89 -6.56 -8.70
N LEU A 12 9.92 -6.15 -7.43
CA LEU A 12 9.88 -4.73 -7.05
C LEU A 12 11.10 -3.95 -7.53
N ASP A 13 12.26 -4.59 -7.66
CA ASP A 13 13.47 -3.96 -8.18
C ASP A 13 13.29 -3.46 -9.63
N SER A 14 12.30 -3.98 -10.36
CA SER A 14 12.00 -3.53 -11.71
C SER A 14 11.18 -2.22 -11.76
N ILE A 15 10.71 -1.73 -10.62
CA ILE A 15 9.87 -0.53 -10.55
C ILE A 15 10.75 0.70 -10.42
N SER A 16 10.95 1.44 -11.53
CA SER A 16 11.77 2.65 -11.54
C SER A 16 11.15 3.80 -10.73
N GLU A 17 9.84 3.82 -10.57
CA GLU A 17 9.14 4.85 -9.79
C GLU A 17 9.53 4.83 -8.32
N LEU A 18 9.98 3.69 -7.78
CA LEU A 18 10.47 3.59 -6.40
C LEU A 18 11.79 4.31 -6.16
N ASP A 19 12.56 4.56 -7.20
CA ASP A 19 13.82 5.31 -7.08
C ASP A 19 13.57 6.78 -6.74
N LYS A 20 12.41 7.30 -7.10
CA LYS A 20 12.04 8.71 -6.95
C LYS A 20 10.99 8.96 -5.88
N ASN A 21 10.22 7.93 -5.52
CA ASN A 21 9.07 8.06 -4.64
C ASN A 21 9.18 7.06 -3.49
N ASN A 22 8.80 7.49 -2.29
CA ASN A 22 8.81 6.63 -1.11
C ASN A 22 7.61 5.69 -1.06
N GLN A 23 6.66 5.86 -1.97
CA GLN A 23 5.44 5.08 -1.99
C GLN A 23 4.93 4.95 -3.43
N VAL A 24 4.57 3.73 -3.82
CA VAL A 24 4.03 3.43 -5.15
C VAL A 24 2.89 2.43 -5.00
N MET A 25 1.80 2.66 -5.72
CA MET A 25 0.66 1.74 -5.72
C MET A 25 0.99 0.47 -6.49
N LEU A 26 0.62 -0.68 -5.93
CA LEU A 26 0.68 -1.98 -6.60
C LEU A 26 -0.67 -2.38 -7.18
N GLN A 27 -1.74 -1.81 -6.64
CA GLN A 27 -3.09 -1.97 -7.15
C GLN A 27 -3.71 -0.60 -7.37
N THR A 28 -4.40 -0.46 -8.47
CA THR A 28 -5.04 0.80 -8.87
C THR A 28 -6.49 0.55 -9.29
N VAL A 29 -7.15 1.61 -9.73
CA VAL A 29 -8.53 1.54 -10.24
C VAL A 29 -8.54 1.33 -11.75
N GLN A 30 -9.67 0.86 -12.27
CA GLN A 30 -9.85 0.66 -13.70
C GLN A 30 -9.51 1.92 -14.51
N GLY A 31 -8.64 1.77 -15.50
CA GLY A 31 -8.27 2.85 -16.41
C GLY A 31 -7.19 3.81 -15.90
N CYS A 32 -6.74 3.67 -14.66
CA CYS A 32 -5.69 4.52 -14.11
C CYS A 32 -4.30 4.04 -14.53
N THR A 33 -3.44 4.96 -14.94
CA THR A 33 -2.05 4.68 -15.32
C THR A 33 -1.03 5.38 -14.41
N ASP A 34 -1.49 6.14 -13.41
CA ASP A 34 -0.62 6.87 -12.48
C ASP A 34 -0.31 6.00 -11.25
N PRO A 35 0.96 5.58 -11.06
CA PRO A 35 1.33 4.74 -9.91
C PRO A 35 1.28 5.46 -8.56
N LEU A 36 1.08 6.77 -8.56
CA LEU A 36 0.95 7.56 -7.34
C LEU A 36 -0.51 7.84 -6.96
N TYR A 37 -1.45 7.57 -7.86
CA TYR A 37 -2.87 7.78 -7.57
C TYR A 37 -3.35 6.82 -6.48
N GLY A 38 -3.85 7.39 -5.40
CA GLY A 38 -4.32 6.63 -4.24
C GLY A 38 -3.32 6.56 -3.10
N THR A 39 -2.11 7.12 -3.25
CA THR A 39 -1.17 7.29 -2.14
C THR A 39 -1.66 8.40 -1.19
N GLY A 40 -1.36 8.27 0.08
CA GLY A 40 -1.81 9.26 1.07
C GLY A 40 -3.30 9.14 1.39
N SER A 41 -3.91 10.25 1.79
CA SER A 41 -5.33 10.28 2.16
C SER A 41 -6.24 10.32 0.95
N LEU A 42 -7.24 9.44 0.91
CA LEU A 42 -8.26 9.43 -0.15
C LEU A 42 -9.34 10.50 0.05
N LEU A 43 -9.43 11.06 1.25
CA LEU A 43 -10.48 12.01 1.62
C LEU A 43 -9.92 13.37 2.04
N GLN A 44 -8.85 13.80 1.40
CA GLN A 44 -8.14 15.02 1.77
C GLN A 44 -9.06 16.25 1.82
N ASP A 45 -10.00 16.35 0.87
CA ASP A 45 -10.92 17.49 0.74
C ASP A 45 -12.34 17.19 1.23
N HIS A 46 -12.54 16.04 1.86
CA HIS A 46 -13.88 15.63 2.30
C HIS A 46 -14.18 16.15 3.71
N ASN A 47 -15.31 16.87 3.84
CA ASN A 47 -15.87 17.34 5.10
C ASN A 47 -17.02 16.43 5.52
N GLY A 48 -16.93 15.83 6.69
CA GLY A 48 -17.97 14.95 7.20
C GLY A 48 -17.59 14.40 8.57
N THR A 49 -18.47 13.61 9.15
CA THR A 49 -18.19 12.92 10.40
C THR A 49 -17.12 11.84 10.20
N MET A 50 -16.48 11.39 11.28
CA MET A 50 -15.51 10.31 11.21
C MET A 50 -16.14 9.03 10.65
N GLU A 51 -17.37 8.71 11.05
CA GLU A 51 -18.10 7.54 10.59
C GLU A 51 -18.38 7.58 9.08
N GLU A 52 -18.82 8.74 8.57
CA GLU A 52 -19.04 8.95 7.15
C GLU A 52 -17.75 8.79 6.35
N ARG A 53 -16.65 9.35 6.85
CA ARG A 53 -15.35 9.27 6.20
C ARG A 53 -14.82 7.83 6.16
N VAL A 54 -14.95 7.08 7.25
CA VAL A 54 -14.54 5.67 7.31
C VAL A 54 -15.32 4.83 6.31
N SER A 55 -16.65 5.01 6.24
CA SER A 55 -17.50 4.29 5.30
C SER A 55 -17.13 4.61 3.86
N LEU A 56 -16.86 5.86 3.54
CA LEU A 56 -16.48 6.29 2.19
C LEU A 56 -15.12 5.73 1.79
N VAL A 57 -14.13 5.74 2.68
CA VAL A 57 -12.82 5.14 2.41
C VAL A 57 -12.96 3.65 2.11
N LYS A 58 -13.75 2.91 2.90
CA LYS A 58 -13.98 1.49 2.66
C LYS A 58 -14.53 1.21 1.27
N GLU A 59 -15.46 2.02 0.81
CA GLU A 59 -16.04 1.87 -0.53
C GLU A 59 -15.03 2.20 -1.64
N ILE A 60 -14.30 3.30 -1.49
CA ILE A 60 -13.30 3.71 -2.48
C ILE A 60 -12.15 2.70 -2.58
N GLU A 61 -11.65 2.22 -1.44
CA GLU A 61 -10.52 1.30 -1.42
C GLU A 61 -10.81 -0.01 -2.16
N LYS A 62 -12.04 -0.50 -2.12
CA LYS A 62 -12.44 -1.73 -2.79
C LYS A 62 -12.32 -1.69 -4.31
N GLU A 63 -12.26 -0.50 -4.89
CA GLU A 63 -12.08 -0.31 -6.32
C GLU A 63 -10.62 -0.50 -6.77
N PHE A 64 -9.67 -0.44 -5.83
CA PHE A 64 -8.24 -0.55 -6.08
C PHE A 64 -7.79 -2.01 -6.15
N VAL A 65 -8.26 -2.74 -7.15
CA VAL A 65 -7.97 -4.18 -7.33
C VAL A 65 -7.28 -4.49 -8.64
N VAL A 66 -7.05 -3.50 -9.49
CA VAL A 66 -6.40 -3.67 -10.78
C VAL A 66 -4.88 -3.62 -10.60
N PRO A 67 -4.11 -4.60 -11.10
CA PRO A 67 -2.65 -4.54 -11.03
C PRO A 67 -2.11 -3.29 -11.70
N MET A 68 -1.30 -2.52 -10.97
CA MET A 68 -0.62 -1.34 -11.52
C MET A 68 0.49 -1.76 -12.50
N PHE A 69 1.24 -2.79 -12.13
CA PHE A 69 2.37 -3.29 -12.91
C PHE A 69 2.11 -4.76 -13.28
N ARG A 70 1.74 -5.00 -14.52
CA ARG A 70 1.39 -6.34 -14.98
C ARG A 70 2.56 -7.32 -14.97
N GLY A 71 3.81 -6.80 -15.06
CA GLY A 71 5.02 -7.61 -15.02
C GLY A 71 5.33 -8.24 -13.65
N LEU A 72 4.70 -7.76 -12.57
CA LEU A 72 4.89 -8.31 -11.23
C LEU A 72 4.01 -9.54 -11.02
N VAL A 73 4.25 -10.59 -11.79
CA VAL A 73 3.38 -11.76 -11.89
C VAL A 73 3.17 -12.44 -10.54
N TYR A 74 4.25 -12.70 -9.81
CA TYR A 74 4.17 -13.36 -8.51
C TYR A 74 3.49 -12.46 -7.47
N THR A 75 3.92 -11.21 -7.36
CA THR A 75 3.35 -10.24 -6.41
C THR A 75 1.86 -10.08 -6.66
N ASN A 76 1.45 -9.89 -7.91
CA ASN A 76 0.04 -9.75 -8.27
C ASN A 76 -0.78 -10.99 -7.90
N SER A 77 -0.21 -12.18 -8.07
CA SER A 77 -0.90 -13.43 -7.70
C SER A 77 -1.11 -13.54 -6.19
N ILE A 78 -0.12 -13.13 -5.38
CA ILE A 78 -0.24 -13.12 -3.93
C ILE A 78 -1.32 -12.14 -3.47
N LEU A 79 -1.33 -10.92 -4.02
CA LEU A 79 -2.33 -9.92 -3.66
C LEU A 79 -3.74 -10.39 -3.99
N LYS A 80 -3.91 -11.04 -5.13
CA LYS A 80 -5.20 -11.62 -5.54
C LYS A 80 -5.63 -12.76 -4.62
N ASP A 81 -4.72 -13.69 -4.33
CA ASP A 81 -5.02 -14.86 -3.49
C ASP A 81 -5.37 -14.47 -2.07
N LEU A 82 -4.76 -13.40 -1.55
CA LEU A 82 -5.08 -12.85 -0.23
C LEU A 82 -6.32 -11.94 -0.22
N GLY A 83 -6.90 -11.65 -1.38
CA GLY A 83 -8.05 -10.76 -1.47
C GLY A 83 -7.73 -9.32 -1.10
N MET A 84 -6.50 -8.87 -1.35
CA MET A 84 -6.07 -7.52 -1.02
C MET A 84 -6.58 -6.48 -2.00
N TYR A 85 -6.73 -5.27 -1.53
CA TYR A 85 -7.04 -4.10 -2.35
C TYR A 85 -6.29 -2.89 -1.83
N ARG A 86 -6.03 -1.93 -2.71
CA ARG A 86 -5.24 -0.73 -2.43
C ARG A 86 -3.84 -1.04 -1.88
N SER A 87 -3.24 -2.13 -2.36
CA SER A 87 -1.89 -2.52 -1.96
C SER A 87 -0.87 -1.54 -2.53
N ARG A 88 0.15 -1.26 -1.76
CA ARG A 88 1.24 -0.36 -2.13
C ARG A 88 2.54 -0.82 -1.51
N VAL A 89 3.64 -0.47 -2.15
CA VAL A 89 4.97 -0.60 -1.59
C VAL A 89 5.38 0.73 -1.00
N MET A 90 5.99 0.69 0.17
CA MET A 90 6.44 1.87 0.90
C MET A 90 7.88 1.69 1.32
N ILE A 91 8.68 2.75 1.17
CA ILE A 91 10.06 2.77 1.62
C ILE A 91 10.19 3.83 2.70
N MET A 92 10.72 3.43 3.85
CA MET A 92 11.06 4.34 4.93
C MET A 92 12.58 4.47 5.00
N LYS A 93 13.07 5.67 4.81
CA LYS A 93 14.50 5.98 4.87
C LYS A 93 14.94 6.10 6.33
N PRO A 94 16.28 5.97 6.62
CA PRO A 94 16.79 6.17 7.98
C PRO A 94 16.33 7.51 8.59
N LYS A 95 15.99 7.49 9.86
CA LYS A 95 15.52 8.65 10.64
C LYS A 95 14.17 9.21 10.20
N GLN A 96 13.41 8.50 9.37
CA GLN A 96 12.03 8.85 9.05
C GLN A 96 11.07 8.11 9.97
N CYS A 97 9.97 8.76 10.30
CA CYS A 97 8.85 8.13 11.01
C CYS A 97 7.54 8.78 10.59
N TYR A 98 6.46 8.03 10.69
CA TYR A 98 5.12 8.59 10.56
C TYR A 98 4.67 9.13 11.92
N SER A 99 3.90 10.21 11.91
CA SER A 99 3.24 10.72 13.11
C SER A 99 2.16 9.74 13.58
N TYR A 100 1.77 9.86 14.84
CA TYR A 100 0.63 9.12 15.35
C TYR A 100 -0.62 9.44 14.54
N HIS A 101 -1.32 8.42 14.12
CA HIS A 101 -2.57 8.55 13.36
C HIS A 101 -3.40 7.28 13.51
N VAL A 102 -4.65 7.35 13.07
CA VAL A 102 -5.56 6.21 13.04
C VAL A 102 -5.86 5.89 11.57
N ASP A 103 -5.66 4.64 11.19
CA ASP A 103 -6.07 4.17 9.87
C ASP A 103 -7.56 3.86 9.89
N PRO A 104 -8.34 4.36 8.90
CA PRO A 104 -9.78 4.13 8.88
C PRO A 104 -10.19 2.70 8.55
N THR A 105 -9.26 1.91 8.01
CA THR A 105 -9.50 0.51 7.61
C THR A 105 -8.36 -0.38 8.09
N PRO A 106 -8.61 -1.69 8.26
CA PRO A 106 -7.55 -2.63 8.63
C PRO A 106 -6.42 -2.65 7.61
N ARG A 107 -5.19 -2.82 8.09
CA ARG A 107 -3.98 -2.89 7.28
C ARG A 107 -3.25 -4.19 7.54
N ILE A 108 -2.67 -4.75 6.46
CA ILE A 108 -1.74 -5.87 6.56
C ILE A 108 -0.39 -5.37 6.08
N HIS A 109 0.63 -5.51 6.93
CA HIS A 109 1.99 -5.13 6.60
C HIS A 109 2.82 -6.38 6.34
N ILE A 110 3.56 -6.38 5.22
CA ILE A 110 4.48 -7.44 4.87
C ILE A 110 5.87 -6.82 4.82
N PRO A 111 6.66 -6.93 5.91
CA PRO A 111 8.02 -6.40 5.93
C PRO A 111 8.89 -7.18 4.94
N LEU A 112 9.47 -6.49 3.98
CA LEU A 112 10.35 -7.10 2.96
C LEU A 112 11.81 -6.92 3.32
N ILE A 113 12.19 -5.71 3.73
CA ILE A 113 13.52 -5.36 4.20
C ILE A 113 13.35 -4.61 5.51
N THR A 114 13.97 -5.10 6.56
CA THR A 114 13.86 -4.49 7.90
C THR A 114 15.16 -4.70 8.66
N ASN A 115 15.26 -4.09 9.85
CA ASN A 115 16.39 -4.24 10.76
C ASN A 115 15.90 -4.09 12.20
N PRO A 116 16.74 -4.42 13.22
CA PRO A 116 16.32 -4.38 14.63
C PRO A 116 15.90 -3.00 15.15
N ASP A 117 16.30 -1.92 14.46
CA ASP A 117 15.98 -0.56 14.88
C ASP A 117 14.66 -0.05 14.28
N CYS A 118 14.03 -0.85 13.42
CA CYS A 118 12.70 -0.56 12.88
C CYS A 118 11.63 -1.07 13.83
N PHE A 119 10.72 -0.21 14.24
CA PHE A 119 9.63 -0.60 15.14
C PHE A 119 8.35 0.18 14.83
N CYS A 120 7.24 -0.38 15.27
CA CYS A 120 5.93 0.24 15.19
C CYS A 120 5.33 0.31 16.60
N VAL A 121 4.83 1.47 16.99
CA VAL A 121 4.17 1.66 18.28
C VAL A 121 2.67 1.65 18.04
N ILE A 122 1.97 0.77 18.74
CA ILE A 122 0.52 0.65 18.65
C ILE A 122 -0.05 0.93 20.04
N GLU A 123 -1.01 1.83 20.11
CA GLU A 123 -1.76 2.12 21.32
C GLU A 123 -3.12 1.44 21.27
N ASP A 124 -3.48 0.83 22.40
CA ASP A 124 -4.79 0.18 22.55
C ASP A 124 -5.90 1.21 22.84
#